data_aaddeadb75edcd58e42c718a22f985f0
#
_entry.id   aaddeadb75edcd58e42c718a22f985f0
#
_cell.length_a   1.000
_cell.length_b   1.000
_cell.length_c   1.000
_cell.angle_alpha   90.00
_cell.angle_beta   90.00
_cell.angle_gamma   90.00
#
_symmetry.space_group_name_H-M   'P 1'
#
loop_
_entity.id
_entity.type
_entity.pdbx_description
1 polymer ?
#
loop_
_entity_poly.entity_id
_entity_poly.type
_entity_poly.pdbx_seq_one_letter_code
_entity_poly.pdbx_strand_id
1 'polypeptide(L)'
;MSDTVNIRELNELVASKNNFVNLITQGMNQAIVGQKHLVDSLLIALLANGHVLLEGVPGLAKTLAIKTLAEVINAKFSRIQFTPDLLPADVIGTMVYSIKNEQFQIKRGPIFANFVLA
;
A
#
# COMPACT_ATOMS: atom_id res chain seq x y z
N MET A 1 -9.86 2.46 -38.54
CA MET A 1 -10.85 2.76 -37.49
C MET A 1 -10.20 3.65 -36.49
N SER A 2 -10.61 4.89 -36.45
CA SER A 2 -10.15 5.80 -35.44
C SER A 2 -10.92 5.49 -34.16
N ASP A 3 -10.22 4.98 -33.16
CA ASP A 3 -10.71 4.96 -31.79
C ASP A 3 -10.79 6.41 -31.29
N THR A 4 -11.83 7.11 -31.73
CA THR A 4 -12.22 8.38 -31.14
C THR A 4 -12.77 8.04 -29.77
N VAL A 5 -11.87 7.99 -28.79
CA VAL A 5 -12.26 7.95 -27.38
C VAL A 5 -13.20 9.14 -27.18
N ASN A 6 -14.47 8.85 -26.91
CA ASN A 6 -15.45 9.89 -26.64
C ASN A 6 -15.03 10.62 -25.34
N ILE A 7 -14.54 11.84 -25.48
CA ILE A 7 -14.05 12.65 -24.36
C ILE A 7 -15.11 12.82 -23.26
N ARG A 8 -16.39 12.85 -23.64
CA ARG A 8 -17.49 12.92 -22.67
C ARG A 8 -17.58 11.66 -21.83
N GLU A 9 -17.55 10.48 -22.45
CA GLU A 9 -17.57 9.19 -21.74
C GLU A 9 -16.33 9.05 -20.83
N LEU A 10 -15.17 9.48 -21.30
CA LEU A 10 -13.95 9.48 -20.49
C LEU A 10 -14.06 10.41 -19.28
N ASN A 11 -14.60 11.62 -19.46
CA ASN A 11 -14.81 12.57 -18.38
C ASN A 11 -15.83 12.07 -17.35
N GLU A 12 -16.91 11.44 -17.81
CA GLU A 12 -17.90 10.82 -16.91
C GLU A 12 -17.29 9.67 -16.11
N LEU A 13 -16.47 8.84 -16.75
CA LEU A 13 -15.76 7.76 -16.10
C LEU A 13 -14.77 8.27 -15.05
N VAL A 14 -14.00 9.31 -15.38
CA VAL A 14 -13.07 9.95 -14.45
C VAL A 14 -13.84 10.58 -13.28
N ALA A 15 -14.93 11.27 -13.52
CA ALA A 15 -15.76 11.87 -12.48
C ALA A 15 -16.35 10.81 -11.53
N SER A 16 -16.79 9.68 -12.05
CA SER A 16 -17.33 8.58 -11.23
C SER A 16 -16.26 7.93 -10.34
N LYS A 17 -15.05 7.75 -10.88
CA LYS A 17 -13.91 7.19 -10.13
C LYS A 17 -13.29 8.19 -9.15
N ASN A 18 -13.47 9.47 -9.38
CA ASN A 18 -12.95 10.52 -8.50
C ASN A 18 -13.59 10.51 -7.10
N ASN A 19 -14.82 10.02 -6.96
CA ASN A 19 -15.45 9.81 -5.66
C ASN A 19 -14.65 8.87 -4.76
N PHE A 20 -14.10 7.81 -5.31
CA PHE A 20 -13.23 6.87 -4.58
C PHE A 20 -11.97 7.58 -4.05
N VAL A 21 -11.30 8.36 -4.90
CA VAL A 21 -10.12 9.14 -4.51
C VAL A 21 -10.45 10.16 -3.44
N ASN A 22 -11.58 10.86 -3.55
CA ASN A 22 -12.03 11.84 -2.56
C ASN A 22 -12.31 11.20 -1.21
N LEU A 23 -12.93 10.03 -1.16
CA LEU A 23 -13.17 9.29 0.07
C LEU A 23 -11.86 8.87 0.75
N ILE A 24 -10.89 8.39 -0.01
CA ILE A 24 -9.56 8.06 0.52
C ILE A 24 -8.89 9.31 1.06
N THR A 25 -8.90 10.39 0.32
CA THR A 25 -8.28 11.68 0.72
C THR A 25 -8.90 12.21 2.00
N GLN A 26 -10.23 12.16 2.14
CA GLN A 26 -10.91 12.55 3.37
C GLN A 26 -10.50 11.68 4.56
N GLY A 27 -10.44 10.35 4.38
CA GLY A 27 -9.98 9.43 5.41
C GLY A 27 -8.53 9.69 5.83
N MET A 28 -7.66 9.97 4.87
CA MET A 28 -6.27 10.34 5.12
C MET A 28 -6.13 11.66 5.87
N ASN A 29 -6.89 12.68 5.49
CA ASN A 29 -6.83 14.01 6.09
C ASN A 29 -7.34 14.04 7.53
N GLN A 30 -8.18 13.11 7.93
CA GLN A 30 -8.62 12.97 9.33
C GLN A 30 -7.48 12.51 10.25
N ALA A 31 -6.57 11.69 9.75
CA ALA A 31 -5.47 11.12 10.53
C ALA A 31 -4.15 11.89 10.35
N ILE A 32 -3.95 12.53 9.21
CA ILE A 32 -2.69 13.16 8.83
C ILE A 32 -2.92 14.62 8.47
N VAL A 33 -2.33 15.51 9.26
CA VAL A 33 -2.43 16.96 9.06
C VAL A 33 -1.12 17.48 8.46
N GLY A 34 -1.24 18.33 7.43
CA GLY A 34 -0.10 19.07 6.88
C GLY A 34 0.82 18.32 5.94
N GLN A 35 0.50 17.10 5.53
CA GLN A 35 1.31 16.24 4.64
C GLN A 35 0.64 16.00 3.28
N LYS A 36 0.06 17.05 2.67
CA LYS A 36 -0.69 16.92 1.42
C LYS A 36 0.14 16.29 0.30
N HIS A 37 1.38 16.72 0.12
CA HIS A 37 2.26 16.19 -0.92
C HIS A 37 2.53 14.68 -0.75
N LEU A 38 2.74 14.24 0.48
CA LEU A 38 2.93 12.82 0.79
C LEU A 38 1.67 12.01 0.47
N VAL A 39 0.51 12.49 0.89
CA VAL A 39 -0.79 11.86 0.63
C VAL A 39 -1.05 11.75 -0.87
N ASP A 40 -0.86 12.84 -1.61
CA ASP A 40 -1.04 12.87 -3.07
C ASP A 40 -0.09 11.90 -3.78
N SER A 41 1.16 11.83 -3.36
CA SER A 41 2.15 10.90 -3.92
C SER A 41 1.79 9.44 -3.67
N LEU A 42 1.31 9.12 -2.49
CA LEU A 42 0.83 7.77 -2.17
C LEU A 42 -0.40 7.39 -2.99
N LEU A 43 -1.34 8.32 -3.19
CA LEU A 43 -2.52 8.09 -4.03
C LEU A 43 -2.15 7.88 -5.50
N ILE A 44 -1.21 8.65 -6.03
CA ILE A 44 -0.70 8.49 -7.40
C ILE A 44 -0.07 7.10 -7.56
N ALA A 45 0.76 6.69 -6.63
CA ALA A 45 1.38 5.37 -6.66
C ALA A 45 0.34 4.23 -6.58
N LEU A 46 -0.67 4.39 -5.76
CA LEU A 46 -1.79 3.44 -5.66
C LEU A 46 -2.54 3.30 -6.99
N LEU A 47 -2.91 4.42 -7.59
CA LEU A 47 -3.67 4.44 -8.85
C LEU A 47 -2.84 3.93 -10.04
N ALA A 48 -1.53 4.21 -10.04
CA ALA A 48 -0.60 3.77 -11.07
C ALA A 48 -0.08 2.34 -10.84
N ASN A 49 -0.45 1.69 -9.74
CA ASN A 49 0.08 0.39 -9.32
C ASN A 49 1.61 0.39 -9.24
N GLY A 50 2.16 1.44 -8.67
CA GLY A 50 3.59 1.69 -8.58
C GLY A 50 4.14 1.64 -7.16
N HIS A 51 5.37 2.09 -7.03
CA HIS A 51 6.11 2.17 -5.76
C HIS A 51 6.48 3.61 -5.45
N VAL A 52 6.73 3.90 -4.18
CA VAL A 52 7.14 5.23 -3.71
C VAL A 52 8.44 5.11 -2.93
N LEU A 53 9.39 5.96 -3.25
CA LEU A 53 10.57 6.17 -2.43
C LEU A 53 10.36 7.42 -1.58
N LEU A 54 10.42 7.27 -0.26
CA LEU A 54 10.28 8.36 0.70
C LEU A 54 11.65 8.69 1.29
N GLU A 55 12.16 9.85 0.93
CA GLU A 55 13.42 10.37 1.45
C GLU A 55 13.16 11.51 2.45
N GLY A 56 14.03 11.65 3.40
CA GLY A 56 14.00 12.76 4.37
C GLY A 56 14.29 12.30 5.79
N VAL A 57 14.06 13.21 6.75
CA VAL A 57 14.27 12.94 8.17
C VAL A 57 13.38 11.77 8.60
N PRO A 58 13.95 10.73 9.25
CA PRO A 58 13.14 9.62 9.77
C PRO A 58 12.09 10.16 10.74
N GLY A 59 10.83 9.80 10.50
CA GLY A 59 9.73 10.28 11.34
C GLY A 59 8.51 9.38 11.26
N LEU A 60 7.73 9.40 12.34
CA LEU A 60 6.49 8.64 12.49
C LEU A 60 5.43 9.01 11.43
N ALA A 61 5.48 10.23 10.89
CA ALA A 61 4.51 10.72 9.92
C ALA A 61 4.49 9.90 8.62
N LYS A 62 5.64 9.43 8.13
CA LYS A 62 5.74 8.60 6.92
C LYS A 62 5.10 7.22 7.12
N THR A 63 5.44 6.56 8.21
CA THR A 63 4.88 5.25 8.56
C THR A 63 3.39 5.35 8.83
N LEU A 64 2.96 6.39 9.54
CA LEU A 64 1.56 6.66 9.83
C LEU A 64 0.75 6.88 8.55
N ALA A 65 1.29 7.61 7.58
CA ALA A 65 0.62 7.85 6.30
C ALA A 65 0.31 6.57 5.55
N ILE A 66 1.28 5.67 5.42
CA ILE A 66 1.10 4.39 4.72
C ILE A 66 0.14 3.47 5.48
N LYS A 67 0.28 3.41 6.78
CA LYS A 67 -0.60 2.61 7.64
C LYS A 67 -2.03 3.10 7.57
N THR A 68 -2.25 4.41 7.63
CA THR A 68 -3.57 5.02 7.49
C THR A 68 -4.19 4.74 6.12
N LEU A 69 -3.41 4.85 5.05
CA LEU A 69 -3.88 4.50 3.70
C LEU A 69 -4.35 3.06 3.63
N ALA A 70 -3.59 2.13 4.17
CA ALA A 70 -3.97 0.72 4.22
C ALA A 70 -5.26 0.49 5.01
N GLU A 71 -5.45 1.17 6.12
CA GLU A 71 -6.66 1.10 6.93
C GLU A 71 -7.88 1.67 6.19
N VAL A 72 -7.75 2.83 5.55
CA VAL A 72 -8.83 3.49 4.81
C VAL A 72 -9.36 2.62 3.68
N ILE A 73 -8.50 1.92 2.96
CA ILE A 73 -8.89 1.03 1.85
C ILE A 73 -9.05 -0.43 2.27
N ASN A 74 -8.94 -0.73 3.55
CA ASN A 74 -9.02 -2.09 4.11
C ASN A 74 -8.02 -3.06 3.45
N ALA A 75 -6.80 -2.61 3.26
CA ALA A 75 -5.72 -3.40 2.70
C ALA A 75 -4.79 -3.94 3.78
N LYS A 76 -4.14 -5.06 3.49
CA LYS A 76 -3.15 -5.65 4.38
C LYS A 76 -1.85 -4.85 4.30
N PHE A 77 -1.39 -4.35 5.44
CA PHE A 77 -0.12 -3.66 5.61
C PHE A 77 0.89 -4.54 6.32
N SER A 78 2.13 -4.47 5.91
CA SER A 78 3.25 -5.03 6.64
C SER A 78 4.49 -4.14 6.57
N ARG A 79 5.35 -4.28 7.57
CA ARG A 79 6.63 -3.58 7.63
C ARG A 79 7.76 -4.61 7.64
N ILE A 80 8.76 -4.37 6.81
CA ILE A 80 10.00 -5.15 6.80
C ILE A 80 11.14 -4.22 7.20
N GLN A 81 11.77 -4.50 8.32
CA GLN A 81 12.95 -3.77 8.76
C GLN A 81 14.20 -4.49 8.25
N PHE A 82 14.91 -3.86 7.33
CA PHE A 82 16.15 -4.40 6.79
C PHE A 82 17.29 -4.17 7.77
N THR A 83 17.84 -5.28 8.25
CA THR A 83 19.02 -5.33 9.11
C THR A 83 20.08 -6.21 8.45
N PRO A 84 21.39 -6.08 8.80
CA PRO A 84 22.45 -6.88 8.18
C PRO A 84 22.28 -8.41 8.34
N ASP A 85 21.56 -8.83 9.36
CA ASP A 85 21.26 -10.23 9.69
C ASP A 85 19.93 -10.75 9.13
N LEU A 86 19.21 -9.94 8.35
CA LEU A 86 17.96 -10.34 7.73
C LEU A 86 18.17 -11.46 6.71
N LEU A 87 17.45 -12.57 6.88
CA LEU A 87 17.48 -13.70 5.97
C LEU A 87 16.33 -13.64 4.96
N PRO A 88 16.50 -14.20 3.76
CA PRO A 88 15.41 -14.30 2.78
C PRO A 88 14.15 -14.97 3.34
N ALA A 89 14.29 -15.97 4.20
CA ALA A 89 13.18 -16.64 4.85
C ALA A 89 12.36 -15.71 5.79
N ASP A 90 12.99 -14.67 6.35
CA ASP A 90 12.29 -13.68 7.18
C ASP A 90 11.35 -12.81 6.34
N VAL A 91 11.63 -12.65 5.06
CA VAL A 91 10.84 -11.85 4.11
C VAL A 91 9.78 -12.68 3.41
N ILE A 92 10.17 -13.83 2.87
CA ILE A 92 9.32 -14.69 2.03
C ILE A 92 8.50 -15.65 2.89
N GLY A 93 9.04 -16.07 4.01
CA GLY A 93 8.47 -17.12 4.85
C GLY A 93 9.20 -18.46 4.70
N THR A 94 8.72 -19.42 5.43
CA THR A 94 9.35 -20.74 5.50
C THR A 94 8.30 -21.84 5.68
N MET A 95 8.71 -23.08 5.41
CA MET A 95 7.93 -24.25 5.76
C MET A 95 8.20 -24.64 7.22
N VAL A 96 7.15 -24.82 7.98
CA VAL A 96 7.19 -25.23 9.39
C VAL A 96 6.43 -26.54 9.56
N TYR A 97 7.04 -27.49 10.24
CA TYR A 97 6.34 -28.73 10.60
C TYR A 97 5.40 -28.48 11.77
N SER A 98 4.13 -28.76 11.57
CA SER A 98 3.12 -28.68 12.62
C SER A 98 2.98 -30.04 13.30
N ILE A 99 3.44 -30.15 14.54
CA ILE A 99 3.30 -31.37 15.33
C ILE A 99 1.82 -31.72 15.56
N LYS A 100 0.96 -30.71 15.68
CA LYS A 100 -0.48 -30.89 15.91
C LYS A 100 -1.20 -31.57 14.75
N ASN A 101 -0.79 -31.25 13.53
CA ASN A 101 -1.43 -31.72 12.30
C ASN A 101 -0.59 -32.77 11.56
N GLU A 102 0.61 -33.05 12.06
CA GLU A 102 1.59 -33.97 11.46
C GLU A 102 1.90 -33.64 9.97
N GLN A 103 1.87 -32.35 9.62
CA GLN A 103 2.04 -31.86 8.25
C GLN A 103 2.94 -30.63 8.20
N PHE A 104 3.60 -30.46 7.05
CA PHE A 104 4.30 -29.23 6.75
C PHE A 104 3.32 -28.13 6.34
N GLN A 105 3.45 -26.96 6.95
CA GLN A 105 2.66 -25.79 6.65
C GLN A 105 3.56 -24.66 6.18
N ILE A 106 3.13 -23.94 5.17
CA ILE A 106 3.83 -22.74 4.69
C ILE A 106 3.43 -21.56 5.57
N LYS A 107 4.39 -21.04 6.33
CA LYS A 107 4.24 -19.77 7.04
C LYS A 107 4.71 -18.64 6.14
N ARG A 108 3.77 -17.91 5.57
CA ARG A 108 4.07 -16.77 4.68
C ARG A 108 4.74 -15.63 5.45
N GLY A 109 5.76 -15.05 4.84
CA GLY A 109 6.46 -13.89 5.39
C GLY A 109 5.72 -12.56 5.14
N PRO A 110 6.27 -11.46 5.66
CA PRO A 110 5.65 -10.14 5.59
C PRO A 110 5.52 -9.56 4.17
N ILE A 111 6.24 -10.09 3.19
CA ILE A 111 6.10 -9.63 1.79
C ILE A 111 4.72 -9.92 1.20
N PHE A 112 3.99 -10.88 1.74
CA PHE A 112 2.64 -11.22 1.29
C PHE A 112 1.60 -10.29 1.92
N ALA A 113 1.65 -9.03 1.51
CA ALA A 113 0.74 -7.96 1.88
C ALA A 113 0.44 -7.08 0.67
N ASN A 114 -0.59 -6.24 0.79
CA ASN A 114 -0.93 -5.27 -0.26
C ASN A 114 0.03 -4.07 -0.25
N PHE A 115 0.40 -3.63 0.95
CA PHE A 115 1.37 -2.57 1.19
C PHE A 115 2.51 -3.11 2.04
N VAL A 116 3.71 -2.90 1.55
CA VAL A 116 4.93 -3.26 2.28
C VAL A 116 5.78 -2.01 2.45
N LEU A 117 6.06 -1.66 3.69
CA LEU A 117 7.05 -0.63 4.04
C LEU A 117 8.38 -1.30 4.30
N ALA A 118 9.36 -0.95 3.48
CA ALA A 118 10.72 -1.48 3.55
C ALA A 118 11.69 -0.46 4.15
#